data_b7926f740871389c8abb621fd2f1c1d2
#
_entry.id   b7926f740871389c8abb621fd2f1c1d2
#
_cell.length_a   1.000
_cell.length_b   1.000
_cell.length_c   1.000
_cell.angle_alpha   90.00
_cell.angle_beta   90.00
_cell.angle_gamma   90.00
#
_symmetry.space_group_name_H-M   'P 1'
#
loop_
_entity.id
_entity.type
_entity.pdbx_description
1 polymer ?
#
loop_
_entity_poly.entity_id
_entity_poly.type
_entity_poly.pdbx_seq_one_letter_code
_entity_poly.pdbx_strand_id
1 'polypeptide(L)'
;ASRMGTEFIPSLDEGDVAIHALRIPGTSLSQAIEMQHALERRLKQFPEVKNVFAKMGTAEIATDPMPPSVADGFIIIKPRKEWPDPKKPKAQLVAELEKAVKEIPGNNYEFTQPIQMRFNELIAGVRSDVAVKLFGEDMAVLQQFGKQIEKEMETIPGASDVKLEQTTGLPLMSITPKRNALARYGLSIADLQEVIEIALGGKAAGEVFEGDKRFEIILRLPENLRTDINGLEHLPVPLPKREGNGNGAARVTRVSNPAFGISNPQAFIPLSEVADITIAPGPNMINRENGKRRVVVTANVRGRDLGSFVAEAQQVIDA
;
A
#
# COMPACT_ATOMS: atom_id res chain seq x y z
N ALA A 1 29.08 -36.25 0.84
CA ALA A 1 29.15 -34.78 0.92
C ALA A 1 28.79 -34.09 -0.41
N SER A 2 29.07 -34.67 -1.58
CA SER A 2 28.85 -34.06 -2.91
C SER A 2 27.37 -34.05 -3.39
N ARG A 3 26.43 -34.53 -2.61
CA ARG A 3 24.97 -34.56 -2.90
C ARG A 3 24.12 -33.83 -1.87
N MET A 4 24.74 -33.13 -0.95
CA MET A 4 24.02 -32.33 0.04
C MET A 4 23.88 -30.90 -0.53
N GLY A 5 22.67 -30.45 -0.73
CA GLY A 5 22.37 -29.05 -1.12
C GLY A 5 22.73 -28.07 -0.01
N THR A 6 22.89 -26.81 -0.35
CA THR A 6 23.13 -25.72 0.60
C THR A 6 21.82 -25.03 0.93
N GLU A 7 21.25 -25.32 2.10
CA GLU A 7 20.19 -24.54 2.70
C GLU A 7 20.78 -23.58 3.74
N PHE A 8 20.41 -22.31 3.66
CA PHE A 8 20.94 -21.32 4.61
C PHE A 8 20.27 -21.47 5.98
N ILE A 9 19.01 -21.85 6.02
CA ILE A 9 18.25 -22.14 7.25
C ILE A 9 17.28 -23.29 6.96
N PRO A 10 17.26 -24.34 7.80
CA PRO A 10 16.27 -25.39 7.65
C PRO A 10 14.85 -24.86 7.90
N SER A 11 13.92 -25.17 7.02
CA SER A 11 12.53 -24.85 7.19
C SER A 11 11.93 -25.65 8.35
N LEU A 12 11.46 -24.96 9.38
CA LEU A 12 10.72 -25.55 10.49
C LEU A 12 9.21 -25.48 10.19
N ASP A 13 8.45 -26.49 10.63
CA ASP A 13 6.98 -26.41 10.59
C ASP A 13 6.49 -25.54 11.75
N GLU A 14 6.00 -24.34 11.45
CA GLU A 14 5.51 -23.36 12.42
C GLU A 14 4.04 -23.61 12.81
N GLY A 15 3.38 -24.61 12.22
CA GLY A 15 1.97 -24.87 12.43
C GLY A 15 1.06 -24.01 11.57
N ASP A 16 1.14 -22.71 11.68
CA ASP A 16 0.34 -21.73 10.92
C ASP A 16 0.88 -21.47 9.52
N VAL A 17 0.07 -20.77 8.70
CA VAL A 17 0.41 -20.39 7.33
C VAL A 17 0.25 -18.90 7.17
N ALA A 18 1.22 -18.24 6.54
CA ALA A 18 1.11 -16.86 6.10
C ALA A 18 0.73 -16.81 4.61
N ILE A 19 -0.16 -15.91 4.26
CA ILE A 19 -0.59 -15.66 2.88
C ILE A 19 -0.40 -14.20 2.54
N HIS A 20 0.30 -13.93 1.45
CA HIS A 20 0.44 -12.60 0.89
C HIS A 20 -0.44 -12.47 -0.34
N ALA A 21 -1.42 -11.56 -0.29
CA ALA A 21 -2.33 -11.31 -1.40
C ALA A 21 -1.97 -10.02 -2.11
N LEU A 22 -1.62 -10.13 -3.39
CA LEU A 22 -1.21 -9.04 -4.27
C LEU A 22 -2.31 -8.78 -5.31
N ARG A 23 -2.86 -7.60 -5.31
CA ARG A 23 -3.89 -7.13 -6.23
C ARG A 23 -3.29 -6.21 -7.29
N ILE A 24 -4.07 -5.92 -8.32
CA ILE A 24 -3.67 -4.95 -9.36
C ILE A 24 -3.39 -3.59 -8.68
N PRO A 25 -2.27 -2.93 -8.99
CA PRO A 25 -2.02 -1.56 -8.55
C PRO A 25 -3.19 -0.66 -8.93
N GLY A 26 -3.60 0.20 -8.01
CA GLY A 26 -4.80 1.01 -8.22
C GLY A 26 -6.10 0.41 -7.68
N THR A 27 -6.06 -0.81 -7.14
CA THR A 27 -7.18 -1.32 -6.34
C THR A 27 -7.42 -0.39 -5.15
N SER A 28 -8.62 0.17 -5.03
CA SER A 28 -8.99 1.01 -3.90
C SER A 28 -9.00 0.21 -2.58
N LEU A 29 -8.88 0.88 -1.45
CA LEU A 29 -8.94 0.22 -0.15
C LEU A 29 -10.29 -0.50 0.06
N SER A 30 -11.40 0.13 -0.32
CA SER A 30 -12.73 -0.48 -0.22
C SER A 30 -12.84 -1.76 -1.03
N GLN A 31 -12.40 -1.73 -2.30
CA GLN A 31 -12.36 -2.93 -3.14
C GLN A 31 -11.41 -4.00 -2.58
N ALA A 32 -10.27 -3.61 -2.06
CA ALA A 32 -9.30 -4.52 -1.44
C ALA A 32 -9.90 -5.22 -0.21
N ILE A 33 -10.68 -4.52 0.61
CA ILE A 33 -11.39 -5.07 1.77
C ILE A 33 -12.42 -6.11 1.32
N GLU A 34 -13.22 -5.82 0.30
CA GLU A 34 -14.22 -6.77 -0.23
C GLU A 34 -13.56 -8.04 -0.78
N MET A 35 -12.47 -7.90 -1.54
CA MET A 35 -11.69 -9.01 -2.05
C MET A 35 -11.07 -9.83 -0.92
N GLN A 36 -10.60 -9.16 0.14
CA GLN A 36 -10.04 -9.83 1.31
C GLN A 36 -11.10 -10.63 2.08
N HIS A 37 -12.27 -10.06 2.29
CA HIS A 37 -13.38 -10.78 2.91
C HIS A 37 -13.81 -12.02 2.10
N ALA A 38 -13.78 -11.94 0.77
CA ALA A 38 -14.07 -13.10 -0.09
C ALA A 38 -13.00 -14.20 0.11
N LEU A 39 -11.72 -13.81 0.16
CA LEU A 39 -10.60 -14.70 0.42
C LEU A 39 -10.73 -15.38 1.79
N GLU A 40 -10.96 -14.61 2.84
CA GLU A 40 -11.10 -15.14 4.21
C GLU A 40 -12.28 -16.10 4.35
N ARG A 41 -13.45 -15.79 3.75
CA ARG A 41 -14.60 -16.68 3.71
C ARG A 41 -14.27 -18.00 3.01
N ARG A 42 -13.51 -17.97 1.92
CA ARG A 42 -13.11 -19.17 1.17
C ARG A 42 -12.16 -20.05 1.99
N LEU A 43 -11.16 -19.45 2.63
CA LEU A 43 -10.20 -20.16 3.47
C LEU A 43 -10.83 -20.75 4.75
N LYS A 44 -11.81 -20.05 5.33
CA LYS A 44 -12.54 -20.54 6.51
C LYS A 44 -13.44 -21.76 6.24
N GLN A 45 -13.67 -22.12 4.99
CA GLN A 45 -14.42 -23.34 4.64
C GLN A 45 -13.62 -24.62 4.92
N PHE A 46 -12.30 -24.52 5.06
CA PHE A 46 -11.46 -25.66 5.38
C PHE A 46 -11.60 -26.04 6.85
N PRO A 47 -11.93 -27.30 7.18
CA PRO A 47 -12.16 -27.72 8.56
C PRO A 47 -10.91 -27.63 9.43
N GLU A 48 -9.71 -27.68 8.84
CA GLU A 48 -8.43 -27.54 9.51
C GLU A 48 -8.14 -26.09 9.92
N VAL A 49 -8.79 -25.11 9.29
CA VAL A 49 -8.58 -23.69 9.55
C VAL A 49 -9.39 -23.24 10.78
N LYS A 50 -8.70 -22.63 11.74
CA LYS A 50 -9.31 -22.05 12.95
C LYS A 50 -9.77 -20.63 12.70
N ASN A 51 -8.87 -19.78 12.16
CA ASN A 51 -9.15 -18.39 11.89
C ASN A 51 -8.32 -17.88 10.72
N VAL A 52 -8.80 -16.81 10.06
CA VAL A 52 -8.08 -16.09 9.01
C VAL A 52 -8.26 -14.60 9.28
N PHE A 53 -7.19 -13.85 9.19
CA PHE A 53 -7.21 -12.39 9.29
C PHE A 53 -6.06 -11.79 8.46
N ALA A 54 -6.19 -10.53 8.09
CA ALA A 54 -5.15 -9.84 7.34
C ALA A 54 -4.99 -8.37 7.77
N LYS A 55 -3.80 -7.85 7.50
CA LYS A 55 -3.47 -6.44 7.58
C LYS A 55 -3.40 -5.86 6.16
N MET A 56 -4.03 -4.72 5.94
CA MET A 56 -4.01 -3.99 4.67
C MET A 56 -3.85 -2.49 4.90
N GLY A 57 -3.21 -1.82 3.95
CA GLY A 57 -3.02 -0.38 4.01
C GLY A 57 -1.97 0.07 5.02
N THR A 58 -1.86 1.38 5.18
CA THR A 58 -0.87 2.02 6.04
C THR A 58 -1.56 2.65 7.23
N ALA A 59 -1.08 2.36 8.44
CA ALA A 59 -1.53 3.02 9.66
C ALA A 59 -1.07 4.49 9.69
N GLU A 60 -1.70 5.31 10.53
CA GLU A 60 -1.34 6.72 10.70
C GLU A 60 0.14 6.88 11.11
N ILE A 61 0.61 6.05 12.05
CA ILE A 61 2.04 5.91 12.33
C ILE A 61 2.56 4.72 11.54
N ALA A 62 3.15 4.99 10.38
CA ALA A 62 3.59 3.98 9.42
C ALA A 62 4.91 3.33 9.85
N THR A 63 4.83 2.27 10.65
CA THR A 63 5.98 1.39 10.94
C THR A 63 6.23 0.37 9.83
N ASP A 64 5.20 0.07 9.03
CA ASP A 64 5.23 -0.87 7.92
C ASP A 64 4.21 -0.42 6.86
N PRO A 65 4.58 0.55 6.01
CA PRO A 65 3.69 1.10 5.00
C PRO A 65 3.40 0.07 3.90
N MET A 66 2.11 -0.19 3.64
CA MET A 66 1.65 -1.07 2.58
C MET A 66 0.65 -0.34 1.67
N PRO A 67 0.74 -0.51 0.35
CA PRO A 67 -0.28 0.00 -0.55
C PRO A 67 -1.61 -0.76 -0.35
N PRO A 68 -2.77 -0.17 -0.66
CA PRO A 68 -4.08 -0.83 -0.53
C PRO A 68 -4.20 -2.13 -1.35
N SER A 69 -3.40 -2.25 -2.41
CA SER A 69 -3.35 -3.44 -3.28
C SER A 69 -2.66 -4.65 -2.64
N VAL A 70 -2.07 -4.51 -1.45
CA VAL A 70 -1.33 -5.58 -0.78
C VAL A 70 -1.99 -5.93 0.55
N ALA A 71 -2.05 -7.22 0.86
CA ALA A 71 -2.53 -7.70 2.15
C ALA A 71 -1.61 -8.80 2.72
N ASP A 72 -1.23 -8.64 3.98
CA ASP A 72 -0.55 -9.66 4.78
C ASP A 72 -1.57 -10.43 5.59
N GLY A 73 -1.81 -11.68 5.20
CA GLY A 73 -2.77 -12.56 5.83
C GLY A 73 -2.11 -13.66 6.65
N PHE A 74 -2.84 -14.11 7.66
CA PHE A 74 -2.45 -15.21 8.52
C PHE A 74 -3.60 -16.21 8.61
N ILE A 75 -3.30 -17.47 8.32
CA ILE A 75 -4.22 -18.61 8.39
C ILE A 75 -3.82 -19.41 9.61
N ILE A 76 -4.58 -19.26 10.69
CA ILE A 76 -4.36 -19.99 11.93
C ILE A 76 -4.94 -21.38 11.78
N ILE A 77 -4.13 -22.39 11.95
CA ILE A 77 -4.47 -23.77 11.78
C ILE A 77 -4.86 -24.38 13.14
N LYS A 78 -5.86 -25.26 13.15
CA LYS A 78 -6.26 -26.01 14.33
C LYS A 78 -5.20 -27.04 14.75
N PRO A 79 -5.12 -27.39 16.03
CA PRO A 79 -4.29 -28.53 16.46
C PRO A 79 -4.59 -29.79 15.66
N ARG A 80 -3.58 -30.58 15.33
CA ARG A 80 -3.69 -31.81 14.51
C ARG A 80 -4.80 -32.76 14.95
N LYS A 81 -5.02 -32.90 16.26
CA LYS A 81 -6.08 -33.77 16.84
C LYS A 81 -7.50 -33.34 16.46
N GLU A 82 -7.68 -32.11 16.02
CA GLU A 82 -8.98 -31.54 15.64
C GLU A 82 -9.19 -31.55 14.12
N TRP A 83 -8.22 -32.04 13.34
CA TRP A 83 -8.36 -32.21 11.90
C TRP A 83 -9.26 -33.42 11.57
N PRO A 84 -10.03 -33.36 10.48
CA PRO A 84 -10.78 -34.52 9.99
C PRO A 84 -9.89 -35.74 9.73
N ASP A 85 -8.71 -35.49 9.16
CA ASP A 85 -7.62 -36.46 9.04
C ASP A 85 -6.36 -35.95 9.74
N PRO A 86 -6.04 -36.37 10.97
CA PRO A 86 -4.85 -35.96 11.69
C PRO A 86 -3.52 -36.35 11.02
N LYS A 87 -3.55 -37.30 10.06
CA LYS A 87 -2.37 -37.79 9.33
C LYS A 87 -2.11 -36.97 8.05
N LYS A 88 -3.05 -36.14 7.59
CA LYS A 88 -2.89 -35.32 6.40
C LYS A 88 -1.64 -34.44 6.49
N PRO A 89 -0.70 -34.49 5.53
CA PRO A 89 0.50 -33.65 5.55
C PRO A 89 0.13 -32.16 5.44
N LYS A 90 0.84 -31.28 6.16
CA LYS A 90 0.62 -29.81 6.06
C LYS A 90 0.83 -29.31 4.62
N ALA A 91 1.84 -29.84 3.93
CA ALA A 91 2.09 -29.49 2.52
C ALA A 91 0.89 -29.78 1.62
N GLN A 92 0.15 -30.86 1.88
CA GLN A 92 -1.08 -31.16 1.14
C GLN A 92 -2.17 -30.13 1.46
N LEU A 93 -2.36 -29.76 2.74
CA LEU A 93 -3.31 -28.72 3.12
C LEU A 93 -2.96 -27.39 2.45
N VAL A 94 -1.68 -26.97 2.44
CA VAL A 94 -1.24 -25.75 1.78
C VAL A 94 -1.57 -25.80 0.29
N ALA A 95 -1.29 -26.91 -0.40
CA ALA A 95 -1.61 -27.06 -1.82
C ALA A 95 -3.12 -26.97 -2.10
N GLU A 96 -3.96 -27.51 -1.21
CA GLU A 96 -5.41 -27.39 -1.31
C GLU A 96 -5.89 -25.94 -1.08
N LEU A 97 -5.30 -25.23 -0.10
CA LEU A 97 -5.57 -23.80 0.15
C LEU A 97 -5.16 -22.97 -1.06
N GLU A 98 -3.95 -23.17 -1.61
CA GLU A 98 -3.47 -22.51 -2.83
C GLU A 98 -4.41 -22.70 -4.01
N LYS A 99 -4.86 -23.94 -4.22
CA LYS A 99 -5.82 -24.26 -5.29
C LYS A 99 -7.14 -23.52 -5.09
N ALA A 100 -7.65 -23.49 -3.87
CA ALA A 100 -8.93 -22.86 -3.56
C ALA A 100 -8.91 -21.34 -3.74
N VAL A 101 -7.79 -20.67 -3.41
CA VAL A 101 -7.71 -19.21 -3.57
C VAL A 101 -7.45 -18.79 -5.02
N LYS A 102 -6.80 -19.64 -5.84
CA LYS A 102 -6.62 -19.39 -7.29
C LYS A 102 -7.94 -19.33 -8.06
N GLU A 103 -9.02 -19.86 -7.49
CA GLU A 103 -10.38 -19.74 -8.05
C GLU A 103 -10.95 -18.31 -7.86
N ILE A 104 -10.36 -17.49 -6.99
CA ILE A 104 -10.78 -16.11 -6.73
C ILE A 104 -9.99 -15.17 -7.68
N PRO A 105 -10.65 -14.51 -8.64
CA PRO A 105 -9.95 -13.67 -9.61
C PRO A 105 -9.41 -12.38 -8.98
N GLY A 106 -8.40 -11.78 -9.62
CA GLY A 106 -7.89 -10.45 -9.31
C GLY A 106 -6.83 -10.40 -8.22
N ASN A 107 -6.33 -11.55 -7.75
CA ASN A 107 -5.22 -11.62 -6.81
C ASN A 107 -4.13 -12.59 -7.31
N ASN A 108 -2.90 -12.26 -7.00
CA ASN A 108 -1.79 -13.21 -6.95
C ASN A 108 -1.50 -13.52 -5.47
N TYR A 109 -1.17 -14.78 -5.19
CA TYR A 109 -0.98 -15.25 -3.82
C TYR A 109 0.41 -15.85 -3.64
N GLU A 110 1.01 -15.59 -2.49
CA GLU A 110 2.19 -16.29 -1.99
C GLU A 110 1.86 -16.94 -0.67
N PHE A 111 2.28 -18.20 -0.52
CA PHE A 111 2.14 -18.95 0.72
C PHE A 111 3.51 -19.18 1.34
N THR A 112 3.62 -18.87 2.62
CA THR A 112 4.83 -19.04 3.43
C THR A 112 4.42 -19.35 4.86
N GLN A 113 5.35 -19.24 5.78
CA GLN A 113 5.09 -19.39 7.21
C GLN A 113 5.40 -18.07 7.94
N PRO A 114 4.72 -17.76 9.05
CA PRO A 114 4.82 -16.45 9.71
C PRO A 114 6.25 -16.07 10.13
N ILE A 115 6.98 -16.96 10.76
CA ILE A 115 8.35 -16.70 11.23
C ILE A 115 9.33 -16.69 10.04
N GLN A 116 9.20 -17.65 9.12
CA GLN A 116 10.00 -17.71 7.90
C GLN A 116 9.86 -16.43 7.08
N MET A 117 8.64 -15.94 6.90
CA MET A 117 8.38 -14.66 6.21
C MET A 117 9.13 -13.51 6.88
N ARG A 118 9.01 -13.39 8.20
CA ARG A 118 9.67 -12.31 8.96
C ARG A 118 11.19 -12.45 8.93
N PHE A 119 11.69 -13.67 8.95
CA PHE A 119 13.12 -13.95 8.88
C PHE A 119 13.71 -13.57 7.51
N ASN A 120 13.02 -13.94 6.43
CA ASN A 120 13.41 -13.55 5.07
C ASN A 120 13.42 -12.02 4.90
N GLU A 121 12.41 -11.33 5.43
CA GLU A 121 12.35 -9.87 5.44
C GLU A 121 13.54 -9.23 6.16
N LEU A 122 13.93 -9.75 7.32
CA LEU A 122 15.04 -9.20 8.10
C LEU A 122 16.40 -9.41 7.45
N ILE A 123 16.60 -10.54 6.78
CA ILE A 123 17.90 -10.88 6.17
C ILE A 123 18.02 -10.33 4.75
N ALA A 124 17.03 -10.59 3.91
CA ALA A 124 17.06 -10.26 2.48
C ALA A 124 16.26 -9.01 2.14
N GLY A 125 15.42 -8.52 3.05
CA GLY A 125 14.49 -7.40 2.82
C GLY A 125 13.35 -7.77 1.87
N VAL A 126 13.11 -9.07 1.67
CA VAL A 126 12.03 -9.63 0.84
C VAL A 126 11.46 -10.87 1.52
N ARG A 127 10.28 -11.30 1.10
CA ARG A 127 9.57 -12.45 1.70
C ARG A 127 9.87 -13.78 1.04
N SER A 128 10.33 -13.74 -0.22
CA SER A 128 10.65 -14.90 -1.06
C SER A 128 12.05 -15.44 -0.78
N ASP A 129 12.35 -16.63 -1.29
CA ASP A 129 13.64 -17.33 -1.05
C ASP A 129 14.81 -16.63 -1.75
N VAL A 130 14.56 -16.02 -2.93
CA VAL A 130 15.58 -15.32 -3.74
C VAL A 130 15.07 -13.95 -4.14
N ALA A 131 15.99 -12.98 -4.14
CA ALA A 131 15.73 -11.63 -4.61
C ALA A 131 16.88 -11.12 -5.49
N VAL A 132 16.53 -10.61 -6.66
CA VAL A 132 17.43 -9.83 -7.53
C VAL A 132 17.07 -8.36 -7.35
N LYS A 133 17.99 -7.58 -6.82
CA LYS A 133 17.79 -6.16 -6.52
C LYS A 133 18.44 -5.31 -7.60
N LEU A 134 17.64 -4.50 -8.28
CA LEU A 134 18.10 -3.52 -9.28
C LEU A 134 18.14 -2.15 -8.64
N PHE A 135 19.26 -1.45 -8.80
CA PHE A 135 19.46 -0.11 -8.25
C PHE A 135 19.64 0.92 -9.37
N GLY A 136 19.03 2.09 -9.24
CA GLY A 136 19.16 3.17 -10.21
C GLY A 136 18.34 4.39 -9.81
N GLU A 137 18.44 5.45 -10.60
CA GLU A 137 17.71 6.70 -10.34
C GLU A 137 16.37 6.76 -11.08
N ASP A 138 16.29 6.14 -12.26
CA ASP A 138 15.11 6.14 -13.12
C ASP A 138 14.27 4.88 -12.89
N MET A 139 13.06 5.06 -12.35
CA MET A 139 12.14 3.96 -12.07
C MET A 139 11.61 3.28 -13.34
N ALA A 140 11.50 3.99 -14.47
CA ALA A 140 11.03 3.40 -15.71
C ALA A 140 12.07 2.44 -16.29
N VAL A 141 13.35 2.84 -16.22
CA VAL A 141 14.49 2.00 -16.63
C VAL A 141 14.59 0.77 -15.71
N LEU A 142 14.47 0.95 -14.41
CA LEU A 142 14.48 -0.18 -13.45
C LEU A 142 13.34 -1.17 -13.71
N GLN A 143 12.15 -0.68 -14.02
CA GLN A 143 11.01 -1.53 -14.37
C GLN A 143 11.22 -2.28 -15.69
N GLN A 144 11.84 -1.65 -16.69
CA GLN A 144 12.16 -2.29 -17.95
C GLN A 144 13.13 -3.46 -17.77
N PHE A 145 14.26 -3.24 -17.07
CA PHE A 145 15.22 -4.30 -16.78
C PHE A 145 14.63 -5.36 -15.83
N GLY A 146 13.82 -4.94 -14.85
CA GLY A 146 13.14 -5.86 -13.96
C GLY A 146 12.26 -6.87 -14.71
N LYS A 147 11.50 -6.43 -15.73
CA LYS A 147 10.69 -7.32 -16.59
C LYS A 147 11.54 -8.29 -17.42
N GLN A 148 12.72 -7.88 -17.85
CA GLN A 148 13.64 -8.77 -18.55
C GLN A 148 14.16 -9.86 -17.62
N ILE A 149 14.63 -9.47 -16.43
CA ILE A 149 15.10 -10.41 -15.41
C ILE A 149 13.99 -11.36 -14.96
N GLU A 150 12.77 -10.86 -14.73
CA GLU A 150 11.60 -11.68 -14.38
C GLU A 150 11.40 -12.79 -15.41
N LYS A 151 11.39 -12.44 -16.69
CA LYS A 151 11.21 -13.37 -17.79
C LYS A 151 12.35 -14.41 -17.88
N GLU A 152 13.59 -13.99 -17.69
CA GLU A 152 14.72 -14.90 -17.69
C GLU A 152 14.68 -15.84 -16.48
N MET A 153 14.36 -15.33 -15.29
CA MET A 153 14.26 -16.15 -14.08
C MET A 153 13.13 -17.20 -14.15
N GLU A 154 12.03 -16.92 -14.87
CA GLU A 154 10.94 -17.88 -15.11
C GLU A 154 11.41 -19.12 -15.87
N THR A 155 12.45 -19.00 -16.67
CA THR A 155 13.01 -20.12 -17.46
C THR A 155 13.89 -21.07 -16.66
N ILE A 156 14.32 -20.68 -15.48
CA ILE A 156 15.26 -21.45 -14.65
C ILE A 156 14.52 -22.62 -13.98
N PRO A 157 14.98 -23.87 -14.14
CA PRO A 157 14.36 -25.01 -13.48
C PRO A 157 14.32 -24.85 -11.96
N GLY A 158 13.15 -25.06 -11.38
CA GLY A 158 12.92 -24.87 -9.95
C GLY A 158 12.42 -23.48 -9.55
N ALA A 159 12.39 -22.52 -10.47
CA ALA A 159 11.76 -21.23 -10.22
C ALA A 159 10.24 -21.39 -10.00
N SER A 160 9.73 -20.74 -8.98
CA SER A 160 8.31 -20.66 -8.67
C SER A 160 7.97 -19.25 -8.18
N ASP A 161 6.76 -18.82 -8.46
CA ASP A 161 6.24 -17.53 -8.01
C ASP A 161 7.17 -16.35 -8.35
N VAL A 162 7.81 -16.41 -9.53
CA VAL A 162 8.67 -15.32 -10.02
C VAL A 162 7.82 -14.09 -10.25
N LYS A 163 8.26 -12.95 -9.74
CA LYS A 163 7.55 -11.69 -9.94
C LYS A 163 8.41 -10.47 -9.75
N LEU A 164 8.09 -9.46 -10.52
CA LEU A 164 8.61 -8.11 -10.39
C LEU A 164 7.79 -7.31 -9.39
N GLU A 165 8.46 -6.56 -8.53
CA GLU A 165 7.84 -5.61 -7.61
C GLU A 165 6.99 -4.57 -8.35
N GLN A 166 5.74 -4.42 -7.94
CA GLN A 166 4.79 -3.48 -8.53
C GLN A 166 5.00 -2.08 -7.97
N THR A 167 5.74 -1.24 -8.68
CA THR A 167 6.09 0.11 -8.21
C THR A 167 5.25 1.23 -8.84
N THR A 168 4.42 0.94 -9.84
CA THR A 168 3.64 1.93 -10.60
C THR A 168 2.19 1.50 -10.77
N GLY A 169 1.32 2.44 -11.18
CA GLY A 169 -0.07 2.16 -11.54
C GLY A 169 -1.09 2.57 -10.49
N LEU A 170 -0.67 3.17 -9.36
CA LEU A 170 -1.62 3.76 -8.41
C LEU A 170 -2.22 5.03 -9.02
N PRO A 171 -3.56 5.15 -9.16
CA PRO A 171 -4.17 6.40 -9.57
C PRO A 171 -3.94 7.46 -8.48
N LEU A 172 -3.25 8.53 -8.82
CA LEU A 172 -3.00 9.66 -7.95
C LEU A 172 -3.81 10.86 -8.41
N MET A 173 -4.58 11.45 -7.51
CA MET A 173 -5.17 12.75 -7.69
C MET A 173 -4.15 13.81 -7.26
N SER A 174 -3.71 14.62 -8.22
CA SER A 174 -2.77 15.72 -8.00
C SER A 174 -3.51 17.04 -8.07
N ILE A 175 -3.35 17.88 -7.05
CA ILE A 175 -3.89 19.23 -7.00
C ILE A 175 -2.71 20.19 -7.08
N THR A 176 -2.57 20.82 -8.25
CA THR A 176 -1.42 21.69 -8.55
C THR A 176 -1.80 23.16 -8.40
N PRO A 177 -1.21 23.91 -7.45
CA PRO A 177 -1.53 25.33 -7.24
C PRO A 177 -1.17 26.22 -8.43
N LYS A 178 -2.09 27.07 -8.87
CA LYS A 178 -1.87 28.14 -9.84
C LYS A 178 -1.29 29.37 -9.12
N ARG A 179 0.03 29.47 -8.98
CA ARG A 179 0.71 30.49 -8.17
C ARG A 179 0.30 31.93 -8.54
N ASN A 180 0.13 32.22 -9.83
CA ASN A 180 -0.27 33.56 -10.30
C ASN A 180 -1.73 33.88 -9.91
N ALA A 181 -2.62 32.87 -9.93
CA ALA A 181 -4.00 33.04 -9.49
C ALA A 181 -4.07 33.24 -7.98
N LEU A 182 -3.36 32.42 -7.20
CA LEU A 182 -3.28 32.60 -5.75
C LEU A 182 -2.83 34.02 -5.37
N ALA A 183 -1.77 34.52 -6.01
CA ALA A 183 -1.28 35.88 -5.76
C ALA A 183 -2.31 36.96 -6.07
N ARG A 184 -3.09 36.83 -7.16
CA ARG A 184 -4.19 37.77 -7.50
C ARG A 184 -5.27 37.83 -6.46
N TYR A 185 -5.61 36.67 -5.86
CA TYR A 185 -6.64 36.56 -4.82
C TYR A 185 -6.09 36.83 -3.41
N GLY A 186 -4.79 37.04 -3.26
CA GLY A 186 -4.12 37.26 -1.96
C GLY A 186 -4.04 36.01 -1.10
N LEU A 187 -4.08 34.82 -1.73
CA LEU A 187 -3.97 33.52 -1.08
C LEU A 187 -2.54 33.02 -1.09
N SER A 188 -2.11 32.40 -0.02
CA SER A 188 -0.87 31.62 0.05
C SER A 188 -1.11 30.16 -0.34
N ILE A 189 -0.03 29.42 -0.64
CA ILE A 189 -0.12 27.98 -0.84
C ILE A 189 -0.59 27.29 0.44
N ALA A 190 -0.19 27.78 1.62
CA ALA A 190 -0.60 27.24 2.90
C ALA A 190 -2.12 27.35 3.12
N ASP A 191 -2.72 28.47 2.74
CA ASP A 191 -4.18 28.66 2.85
C ASP A 191 -4.93 27.66 1.95
N LEU A 192 -4.43 27.43 0.72
CA LEU A 192 -4.97 26.44 -0.19
C LEU A 192 -4.82 25.02 0.36
N GLN A 193 -3.64 24.69 0.86
CA GLN A 193 -3.37 23.36 1.43
C GLN A 193 -4.24 23.08 2.66
N GLU A 194 -4.48 24.07 3.52
CA GLU A 194 -5.36 23.90 4.68
C GLU A 194 -6.80 23.56 4.25
N VAL A 195 -7.32 24.21 3.22
CA VAL A 195 -8.65 23.90 2.67
C VAL A 195 -8.70 22.47 2.12
N ILE A 196 -7.67 22.05 1.37
CA ILE A 196 -7.58 20.70 0.80
C ILE A 196 -7.46 19.66 1.91
N GLU A 197 -6.61 19.91 2.91
CA GLU A 197 -6.43 19.02 4.07
C GLU A 197 -7.75 18.80 4.79
N ILE A 198 -8.47 19.87 5.14
CA ILE A 198 -9.77 19.77 5.81
C ILE A 198 -10.78 19.01 4.95
N ALA A 199 -10.86 19.36 3.65
CA ALA A 199 -11.87 18.80 2.77
C ALA A 199 -11.66 17.32 2.49
N LEU A 200 -10.43 16.91 2.17
CA LEU A 200 -10.10 15.55 1.71
C LEU A 200 -9.56 14.65 2.82
N GLY A 201 -8.53 15.10 3.53
CA GLY A 201 -7.87 14.34 4.58
C GLY A 201 -8.68 14.29 5.87
N GLY A 202 -9.23 15.41 6.23
CA GLY A 202 -9.84 15.66 7.52
C GLY A 202 -8.85 16.31 8.49
N LYS A 203 -9.35 17.21 9.32
CA LYS A 203 -8.60 17.93 10.34
C LYS A 203 -9.25 17.78 11.70
N ALA A 204 -8.46 17.49 12.72
CA ALA A 204 -8.94 17.45 14.09
C ALA A 204 -9.44 18.85 14.52
N ALA A 205 -10.71 18.94 14.86
CA ALA A 205 -11.37 20.17 15.30
C ALA A 205 -11.45 20.24 16.85
N GLY A 206 -11.20 19.16 17.54
CA GLY A 206 -11.22 19.04 18.99
C GLY A 206 -11.20 17.60 19.45
N GLU A 207 -11.36 17.40 20.75
CA GLU A 207 -11.40 16.08 21.38
C GLU A 207 -12.65 15.95 22.26
N VAL A 208 -13.22 14.75 22.30
CA VAL A 208 -14.28 14.34 23.25
C VAL A 208 -13.66 13.39 24.27
N PHE A 209 -13.95 13.62 25.54
CA PHE A 209 -13.52 12.78 26.65
C PHE A 209 -14.70 11.94 27.16
N GLU A 210 -14.52 10.63 27.19
CA GLU A 210 -15.46 9.67 27.79
C GLU A 210 -14.72 8.87 28.87
N GLY A 211 -14.74 9.32 30.08
CA GLY A 211 -13.91 8.78 31.18
C GLY A 211 -12.42 8.95 30.85
N ASP A 212 -11.67 7.85 30.78
CA ASP A 212 -10.24 7.86 30.45
C ASP A 212 -9.94 7.81 28.95
N LYS A 213 -11.00 7.72 28.11
CA LYS A 213 -10.86 7.63 26.63
C LYS A 213 -10.94 9.02 26.01
N ARG A 214 -10.11 9.24 24.98
CA ARG A 214 -10.10 10.44 24.16
C ARG A 214 -10.46 10.08 22.73
N PHE A 215 -11.35 10.86 22.12
CA PHE A 215 -11.77 10.70 20.74
C PHE A 215 -11.60 12.03 20.01
N GLU A 216 -10.89 12.04 18.91
CA GLU A 216 -10.75 13.21 18.07
C GLU A 216 -12.04 13.48 17.29
N ILE A 217 -12.44 14.75 17.22
CA ILE A 217 -13.50 15.21 16.32
C ILE A 217 -12.85 15.58 15.01
N ILE A 218 -13.07 14.77 13.97
CA ILE A 218 -12.51 15.03 12.64
C ILE A 218 -13.54 15.74 11.76
N LEU A 219 -13.19 16.94 11.28
CA LEU A 219 -13.95 17.68 10.28
C LEU A 219 -13.46 17.29 8.88
N ARG A 220 -14.36 16.78 8.04
CA ARG A 220 -14.07 16.31 6.69
C ARG A 220 -15.31 16.35 5.81
N LEU A 221 -15.13 16.51 4.49
CA LEU A 221 -16.24 16.32 3.55
C LEU A 221 -16.75 14.88 3.57
N PRO A 222 -18.07 14.66 3.34
CA PRO A 222 -18.62 13.33 3.16
C PRO A 222 -18.03 12.63 1.93
N GLU A 223 -18.02 11.31 1.96
CA GLU A 223 -17.30 10.48 0.97
C GLU A 223 -17.74 10.75 -0.48
N ASN A 224 -19.04 10.90 -0.71
CA ASN A 224 -19.59 11.18 -2.03
C ASN A 224 -19.08 12.49 -2.65
N LEU A 225 -18.75 13.51 -1.83
CA LEU A 225 -18.16 14.76 -2.32
C LEU A 225 -16.65 14.66 -2.48
N ARG A 226 -15.97 13.82 -1.71
CA ARG A 226 -14.51 13.63 -1.82
C ARG A 226 -14.10 12.82 -3.04
N THR A 227 -14.98 11.96 -3.54
CA THR A 227 -14.76 11.12 -4.72
C THR A 227 -15.24 11.75 -6.03
N ASP A 228 -16.00 12.85 -5.95
CA ASP A 228 -16.49 13.58 -7.12
C ASP A 228 -15.52 14.70 -7.51
N ILE A 229 -14.80 14.51 -8.63
CA ILE A 229 -13.84 15.49 -9.14
C ILE A 229 -14.51 16.81 -9.47
N ASN A 230 -15.71 16.77 -10.09
CA ASN A 230 -16.45 17.98 -10.43
C ASN A 230 -16.88 18.73 -9.16
N GLY A 231 -17.27 17.99 -8.12
CA GLY A 231 -17.57 18.57 -6.80
C GLY A 231 -16.34 19.23 -6.18
N LEU A 232 -15.16 18.61 -6.33
CA LEU A 232 -13.91 19.17 -5.83
C LEU A 232 -13.44 20.42 -6.59
N GLU A 233 -13.65 20.49 -7.91
CA GLU A 233 -13.36 21.69 -8.70
C GLU A 233 -14.16 22.91 -8.20
N HIS A 234 -15.37 22.68 -7.69
CA HIS A 234 -16.25 23.71 -7.14
C HIS A 234 -16.08 23.91 -5.62
N LEU A 235 -15.14 23.23 -4.99
CA LEU A 235 -14.86 23.40 -3.56
C LEU A 235 -14.61 24.88 -3.23
N PRO A 236 -15.37 25.48 -2.29
CA PRO A 236 -15.22 26.89 -1.95
C PRO A 236 -13.93 27.15 -1.19
N VAL A 237 -13.05 27.94 -1.78
CA VAL A 237 -11.82 28.45 -1.16
C VAL A 237 -12.11 29.85 -0.59
N PRO A 238 -12.01 30.06 0.73
CA PRO A 238 -12.29 31.34 1.34
C PRO A 238 -11.23 32.39 0.98
N LEU A 239 -11.66 33.57 0.58
CA LEU A 239 -10.76 34.69 0.32
C LEU A 239 -10.39 35.39 1.64
N PRO A 240 -9.15 35.90 1.76
CA PRO A 240 -8.75 36.67 2.92
C PRO A 240 -9.60 37.93 3.06
N LYS A 241 -10.04 38.24 4.29
CA LYS A 241 -10.72 39.51 4.55
C LYS A 241 -9.77 40.67 4.28
N ARG A 242 -10.17 41.58 3.42
CA ARG A 242 -9.51 42.88 3.29
C ARG A 242 -9.98 43.78 4.43
N GLU A 243 -9.20 43.98 5.44
CA GLU A 243 -9.42 45.10 6.38
C GLU A 243 -9.05 46.38 5.65
N GLY A 244 -10.10 47.15 5.31
CA GLY A 244 -9.92 48.49 4.78
C GLY A 244 -9.43 49.44 5.89
N ASN A 245 -8.11 49.54 6.05
CA ASN A 245 -7.55 50.65 6.78
C ASN A 245 -7.13 51.72 5.77
N GLY A 246 -7.63 52.94 5.94
CA GLY A 246 -7.53 54.08 5.03
C GLY A 246 -6.11 54.61 4.74
N ASN A 247 -5.07 53.83 4.88
CA ASN A 247 -3.69 54.16 4.49
C ASN A 247 -3.02 52.90 3.86
N GLY A 248 -3.26 52.70 2.59
CA GLY A 248 -2.33 52.18 1.59
C GLY A 248 -1.68 50.79 1.71
N ALA A 249 -1.85 50.02 2.77
CA ALA A 249 -1.31 48.66 2.89
C ALA A 249 -2.39 47.70 3.37
N ALA A 250 -2.92 46.85 2.47
CA ALA A 250 -3.82 45.79 2.80
C ALA A 250 -3.07 44.73 3.66
N ARG A 251 -3.35 44.71 4.94
CA ARG A 251 -2.84 43.67 5.86
C ARG A 251 -3.80 42.48 5.78
N VAL A 252 -3.32 41.36 5.28
CA VAL A 252 -4.06 40.10 5.29
C VAL A 252 -4.08 39.57 6.73
N THR A 253 -5.21 39.68 7.41
CA THR A 253 -5.39 39.09 8.75
C THR A 253 -5.91 37.67 8.59
N ARG A 254 -5.17 36.69 9.09
CA ARG A 254 -5.69 35.33 9.31
C ARG A 254 -6.90 35.43 10.24
N VAL A 255 -8.00 34.81 9.86
CA VAL A 255 -9.19 34.72 10.72
C VAL A 255 -8.83 33.84 11.91
N SER A 256 -8.45 34.46 13.02
CA SER A 256 -8.47 33.81 14.33
C SER A 256 -9.95 33.80 14.77
N ASN A 257 -10.47 32.60 14.94
CA ASN A 257 -11.80 32.22 15.34
C ASN A 257 -12.52 33.25 16.26
N PRO A 258 -13.60 33.88 15.86
CA PRO A 258 -14.56 34.45 16.79
C PRO A 258 -15.73 33.49 16.94
N ALA A 259 -15.96 33.03 18.14
CA ALA A 259 -17.18 32.37 18.52
C ALA A 259 -18.39 33.06 17.90
N PHE A 260 -19.13 32.33 17.07
CA PHE A 260 -20.49 32.57 16.62
C PHE A 260 -20.98 34.03 16.51
N GLY A 261 -20.46 34.78 15.58
CA GLY A 261 -21.01 36.04 15.16
C GLY A 261 -21.01 36.14 13.63
N ILE A 262 -22.09 35.75 12.98
CA ILE A 262 -22.29 35.89 11.53
C ILE A 262 -22.44 37.39 11.23
N SER A 263 -21.34 38.07 10.97
CA SER A 263 -21.37 39.40 10.43
C SER A 263 -20.28 39.57 9.38
N ASN A 264 -20.67 39.50 8.16
CA ASN A 264 -20.09 39.71 6.84
C ASN A 264 -19.88 38.41 6.04
N PRO A 265 -20.53 38.22 4.89
CA PRO A 265 -20.32 37.07 4.05
C PRO A 265 -18.85 37.06 3.58
N GLN A 266 -18.11 36.05 4.00
CA GLN A 266 -16.77 35.78 3.47
C GLN A 266 -16.92 35.44 1.97
N ALA A 267 -16.19 36.12 1.11
CA ALA A 267 -16.19 35.79 -0.30
C ALA A 267 -15.43 34.48 -0.53
N PHE A 268 -15.91 33.65 -1.43
CA PHE A 268 -15.31 32.37 -1.81
C PHE A 268 -15.08 32.34 -3.32
N ILE A 269 -14.11 31.58 -3.74
CA ILE A 269 -13.85 31.23 -5.13
C ILE A 269 -13.81 29.71 -5.27
N PRO A 270 -14.16 29.12 -6.43
CA PRO A 270 -14.01 27.69 -6.63
C PRO A 270 -12.52 27.30 -6.69
N LEU A 271 -12.21 26.10 -6.23
CA LEU A 271 -10.84 25.54 -6.22
C LEU A 271 -10.20 25.58 -7.62
N SER A 272 -10.98 25.34 -8.68
CA SER A 272 -10.54 25.35 -10.07
C SER A 272 -9.95 26.70 -10.53
N GLU A 273 -10.29 27.82 -9.87
CA GLU A 273 -9.69 29.14 -10.16
C GLU A 273 -8.22 29.20 -9.71
N VAL A 274 -7.85 28.48 -8.66
CA VAL A 274 -6.53 28.59 -7.99
C VAL A 274 -5.72 27.29 -8.01
N ALA A 275 -6.28 26.18 -8.52
CA ALA A 275 -5.57 24.92 -8.68
C ALA A 275 -6.08 24.14 -9.89
N ASP A 276 -5.22 23.28 -10.44
CA ASP A 276 -5.57 22.26 -11.43
C ASP A 276 -5.68 20.91 -10.74
N ILE A 277 -6.76 20.17 -11.01
CA ILE A 277 -6.98 18.81 -10.49
C ILE A 277 -6.75 17.82 -11.64
N THR A 278 -5.84 16.89 -11.46
CA THR A 278 -5.54 15.84 -12.46
C THR A 278 -5.48 14.48 -11.80
N ILE A 279 -5.97 13.45 -12.48
CA ILE A 279 -5.75 12.05 -12.11
C ILE A 279 -4.82 11.42 -13.13
N ALA A 280 -3.71 10.88 -12.65
CA ALA A 280 -2.73 10.19 -13.47
C ALA A 280 -2.17 8.97 -12.73
N PRO A 281 -1.73 7.93 -13.45
CA PRO A 281 -1.00 6.85 -12.84
C PRO A 281 0.29 7.38 -12.19
N GLY A 282 0.47 7.06 -10.92
CA GLY A 282 1.63 7.44 -10.15
C GLY A 282 2.37 6.24 -9.57
N PRO A 283 3.42 6.47 -8.78
CA PRO A 283 4.12 5.40 -8.10
C PRO A 283 3.22 4.77 -7.03
N ASN A 284 3.14 3.44 -7.06
CA ASN A 284 2.50 2.66 -6.00
C ASN A 284 3.35 2.69 -4.73
N MET A 285 4.65 2.46 -4.90
CA MET A 285 5.66 2.49 -3.85
C MET A 285 7.04 2.78 -4.46
N ILE A 286 7.87 3.55 -3.75
CA ILE A 286 9.26 3.79 -4.13
C ILE A 286 10.16 3.29 -3.00
N ASN A 287 10.72 2.10 -3.17
CA ASN A 287 11.63 1.52 -2.22
C ASN A 287 13.05 2.05 -2.41
N ARG A 288 13.75 2.23 -1.30
CA ARG A 288 15.16 2.63 -1.26
C ARG A 288 15.96 1.72 -0.33
N GLU A 289 17.19 1.48 -0.71
CA GLU A 289 18.17 0.80 0.12
C GLU A 289 19.48 1.59 0.05
N ASN A 290 20.03 1.96 1.18
CA ASN A 290 21.20 2.85 1.28
C ASN A 290 21.06 4.16 0.49
N GLY A 291 19.85 4.75 0.52
CA GLY A 291 19.52 5.99 -0.19
C GLY A 291 19.25 5.85 -1.69
N LYS A 292 19.60 4.72 -2.33
CA LYS A 292 19.35 4.46 -3.75
C LYS A 292 17.96 3.86 -3.96
N ARG A 293 17.27 4.29 -5.01
CA ARG A 293 16.02 3.65 -5.43
C ARG A 293 16.31 2.23 -5.88
N ARG A 294 15.40 1.32 -5.58
CA ARG A 294 15.50 -0.08 -6.00
C ARG A 294 14.18 -0.62 -6.53
N VAL A 295 14.29 -1.64 -7.36
CA VAL A 295 13.21 -2.54 -7.76
C VAL A 295 13.70 -3.95 -7.55
N VAL A 296 12.81 -4.86 -7.16
CA VAL A 296 13.17 -6.24 -6.82
C VAL A 296 12.41 -7.22 -7.70
N VAL A 297 13.12 -8.21 -8.24
CA VAL A 297 12.54 -9.42 -8.80
C VAL A 297 12.71 -10.53 -7.77
N THR A 298 11.62 -11.16 -7.38
CA THR A 298 11.63 -12.23 -6.36
C THR A 298 11.27 -13.56 -6.97
N ALA A 299 11.76 -14.65 -6.39
CA ALA A 299 11.40 -16.01 -6.75
C ALA A 299 11.42 -16.92 -5.52
N ASN A 300 10.57 -17.94 -5.52
CA ASN A 300 10.67 -19.09 -4.64
C ASN A 300 11.36 -20.25 -5.37
N VAL A 301 12.04 -21.11 -4.64
CA VAL A 301 12.76 -22.24 -5.21
C VAL A 301 12.10 -23.55 -4.78
N ARG A 302 11.71 -24.38 -5.75
CA ARG A 302 11.07 -25.68 -5.49
C ARG A 302 11.79 -26.81 -6.22
N GLY A 303 11.99 -27.90 -5.51
CA GLY A 303 12.55 -29.16 -6.08
C GLY A 303 14.04 -29.15 -6.34
N ARG A 304 14.77 -28.10 -5.92
CA ARG A 304 16.25 -28.03 -5.97
C ARG A 304 16.79 -27.18 -4.82
N ASP A 305 18.07 -27.26 -4.57
CA ASP A 305 18.73 -26.45 -3.55
C ASP A 305 18.92 -24.99 -3.98
N LEU A 306 18.88 -24.09 -2.99
CA LEU A 306 18.95 -22.66 -3.16
C LEU A 306 20.27 -22.20 -3.79
N GLY A 307 21.40 -22.82 -3.37
CA GLY A 307 22.73 -22.42 -3.85
C GLY A 307 22.92 -22.66 -5.35
N SER A 308 22.50 -23.83 -5.87
CA SER A 308 22.55 -24.11 -7.31
C SER A 308 21.62 -23.23 -8.12
N PHE A 309 20.45 -22.90 -7.57
CA PHE A 309 19.52 -21.98 -8.24
C PHE A 309 20.12 -20.57 -8.37
N VAL A 310 20.68 -20.03 -7.28
CA VAL A 310 21.30 -18.68 -7.27
C VAL A 310 22.48 -18.63 -8.25
N ALA A 311 23.32 -19.68 -8.30
CA ALA A 311 24.45 -19.73 -9.23
C ALA A 311 24.00 -19.71 -10.71
N GLU A 312 22.92 -20.43 -11.04
CA GLU A 312 22.34 -20.42 -12.40
C GLU A 312 21.66 -19.08 -12.71
N ALA A 313 20.89 -18.53 -11.78
CA ALA A 313 20.28 -17.22 -11.93
C ALA A 313 21.32 -16.12 -12.20
N GLN A 314 22.45 -16.15 -11.48
CA GLN A 314 23.56 -15.21 -11.70
C GLN A 314 24.12 -15.34 -13.14
N GLN A 315 24.33 -16.55 -13.63
CA GLN A 315 24.82 -16.77 -15.01
C GLN A 315 23.85 -16.26 -16.07
N VAL A 316 22.56 -16.48 -15.87
CA VAL A 316 21.53 -16.05 -16.81
C VAL A 316 21.38 -14.51 -16.83
N ILE A 317 21.53 -13.86 -15.68
CA ILE A 317 21.44 -12.40 -15.55
C ILE A 317 22.69 -11.69 -16.10
N ASP A 318 23.86 -12.31 -15.97
CA ASP A 318 25.13 -11.74 -16.42
C ASP A 318 25.35 -11.91 -17.96
N ALA A 319 24.52 -12.74 -18.64
CA ALA A 319 24.60 -13.01 -20.08
C ALA A 319 23.85 -11.98 -20.91
#